data_ac0282875542ebd0ffcb32524ee474f8
#
_entry.id   ac0282875542ebd0ffcb32524ee474f8
#
_cell.length_a   1.000
_cell.length_b   1.000
_cell.length_c   1.000
_cell.angle_alpha   90.00
_cell.angle_beta   90.00
_cell.angle_gamma   90.00
#
_symmetry.space_group_name_H-M   'P 1'
#
loop_
_entity.id
_entity.type
_entity.pdbx_description
1 polymer ?
#
loop_
_entity_poly.entity_id
_entity_poly.type
_entity_poly.pdbx_seq_one_letter_code
_entity_poly.pdbx_strand_id
1 'polypeptide(L)'
;MPSFVPRSLRRTWSRLRGRGVPVVFSDRYQDIPWDSPADPRRAEKIVVTLDDAGLLHSGAASEPRPASLENILRVHTAAYLRGLQEPERLGSILGAPVAVRDVPRVLDLQRLMVGGTIQASRLALRAGRAAAHLGGGFHHARAEAGTGFCVFNDVAVAIARLRARGFAAPILVVDLDLHDGNGTRSIFAADPSVHTFSIHNQHWASTDAVASTAIALGGGVDDALFLRTLEDALPRVVTEVRPGLVFYVAGVDGAADDAMGDWRLTAEGIAARDRFVTDLVRPAPMVIVLAGGYGHRAWSYSARFLLWLAAGQRREPPAEEDLALLALRRRSVAFDAARRAADLPFSLDEDDIAVVGPAWSSSRAFLGTYSLPDVELQLETFGLLPQMRARGFRRLRVELAGPGGVDDALRVVCEDGSPEELLLELRASRSRSAVPGFEVIRIEWLLLQNPREAFSSRRPRLPGQNHPGLGMLKEVLGWLVLLCEQQRLDGVLFRAAHYHIAGQSRRLVRLLDPREEGRMRGLAAALEGLSLAEATVAVAEGRVADAQTGEPVRWEPAACVVPVSPALREQVTGAAYEEAASAEAAAVALRVVPAAQVRRDPNG
;
A
#
# COMPACT_ATOMS: atom_id res chain seq x y z
N MET A 1 -5.20 -24.81 -0.74
CA MET A 1 -5.90 -25.01 -2.02
C MET A 1 -4.93 -24.72 -3.15
N PRO A 2 -4.93 -25.49 -4.25
CA PRO A 2 -4.03 -25.21 -5.37
C PRO A 2 -4.30 -23.81 -5.94
N SER A 3 -3.25 -23.14 -6.40
CA SER A 3 -3.26 -21.78 -7.00
C SER A 3 -4.15 -21.64 -8.26
N PHE A 4 -4.71 -22.72 -8.76
CA PHE A 4 -5.50 -22.80 -10.00
C PHE A 4 -7.00 -22.50 -9.86
N VAL A 5 -7.54 -22.27 -8.67
CA VAL A 5 -8.97 -21.97 -8.51
C VAL A 5 -9.22 -20.50 -8.83
N PRO A 6 -10.11 -20.18 -9.81
CA PRO A 6 -10.45 -18.80 -10.14
C PRO A 6 -10.88 -18.00 -8.91
N ARG A 7 -10.50 -16.71 -8.86
CA ARG A 7 -10.80 -15.78 -7.74
C ARG A 7 -12.29 -15.73 -7.41
N SER A 8 -13.14 -15.73 -8.41
CA SER A 8 -14.61 -15.75 -8.26
C SER A 8 -15.08 -16.97 -7.46
N LEU A 9 -14.54 -18.15 -7.77
CA LEU A 9 -14.87 -19.38 -7.05
C LEU A 9 -14.31 -19.38 -5.63
N ARG A 10 -13.10 -18.85 -5.40
CA ARG A 10 -12.54 -18.71 -4.04
C ARG A 10 -13.39 -17.79 -3.16
N ARG A 11 -13.85 -16.65 -3.70
CA ARG A 11 -14.76 -15.71 -3.00
C ARG A 11 -16.12 -16.35 -2.70
N THR A 12 -16.70 -17.06 -3.66
CA THR A 12 -17.98 -17.76 -3.48
C THR A 12 -17.85 -18.86 -2.41
N TRP A 13 -16.78 -19.64 -2.45
CA TRP A 13 -16.50 -20.68 -1.44
C TRP A 13 -16.25 -20.12 -0.04
N SER A 14 -15.55 -18.99 0.07
CA SER A 14 -15.31 -18.32 1.35
C SER A 14 -16.62 -17.80 1.95
N ARG A 15 -17.48 -17.20 1.11
CA ARG A 15 -18.83 -16.74 1.51
C ARG A 15 -19.70 -17.90 2.00
N LEU A 16 -19.76 -18.99 1.24
CA LEU A 16 -20.59 -20.17 1.57
C LEU A 16 -20.18 -20.85 2.87
N ARG A 17 -18.90 -20.77 3.25
CA ARG A 17 -18.38 -21.38 4.50
C ARG A 17 -18.36 -20.43 5.69
N GLY A 18 -18.87 -19.20 5.56
CA GLY A 18 -18.82 -18.18 6.61
C GLY A 18 -17.40 -17.79 7.05
N ARG A 19 -16.38 -18.12 6.23
CA ARG A 19 -14.98 -17.77 6.45
C ARG A 19 -14.75 -16.31 6.06
N GLY A 20 -13.69 -15.72 6.60
CA GLY A 20 -13.32 -14.32 6.39
C GLY A 20 -13.49 -13.51 7.65
N VAL A 21 -12.80 -12.40 7.73
CA VAL A 21 -12.86 -11.44 8.83
C VAL A 21 -13.55 -10.18 8.36
N PRO A 22 -14.49 -9.58 9.12
CA PRO A 22 -14.97 -8.24 8.84
C PRO A 22 -13.80 -7.25 8.95
N VAL A 23 -13.56 -6.49 7.87
CA VAL A 23 -12.47 -5.51 7.79
C VAL A 23 -13.05 -4.13 7.52
N VAL A 24 -12.56 -3.13 8.25
CA VAL A 24 -12.82 -1.71 8.01
C VAL A 24 -11.55 -1.08 7.44
N PHE A 25 -11.69 -0.43 6.30
CA PHE A 25 -10.58 0.18 5.56
C PHE A 25 -11.10 1.32 4.67
N SER A 26 -10.28 2.34 4.47
CA SER A 26 -10.49 3.41 3.49
C SER A 26 -9.24 3.60 2.65
N ASP A 27 -9.39 3.75 1.33
CA ASP A 27 -8.29 4.13 0.45
C ASP A 27 -7.73 5.52 0.82
N ARG A 28 -8.49 6.37 1.51
CA ARG A 28 -8.05 7.67 2.04
C ARG A 28 -7.01 7.57 3.15
N TYR A 29 -6.80 6.42 3.78
CA TYR A 29 -5.79 6.26 4.84
C TYR A 29 -4.36 6.51 4.37
N GLN A 30 -4.10 6.40 3.07
CA GLN A 30 -2.80 6.72 2.48
C GLN A 30 -2.62 8.22 2.12
N ASP A 31 -3.69 9.03 2.20
CA ASP A 31 -3.68 10.46 1.85
C ASP A 31 -3.10 11.33 2.98
N ILE A 32 -1.96 10.93 3.52
CA ILE A 32 -1.29 11.60 4.64
C ILE A 32 -0.57 12.85 4.14
N PRO A 33 -0.98 14.08 4.57
CA PRO A 33 -0.37 15.33 4.11
C PRO A 33 0.83 15.80 4.97
N TRP A 34 1.45 14.89 5.73
CA TRP A 34 2.66 15.15 6.51
C TRP A 34 3.68 14.03 6.31
N ASP A 35 4.93 14.26 6.70
CA ASP A 35 5.98 13.23 6.66
C ASP A 35 5.79 12.24 7.82
N SER A 36 5.23 11.08 7.52
CA SER A 36 4.91 10.04 8.50
C SER A 36 6.02 8.99 8.56
N PRO A 37 6.48 8.56 9.75
CA PRO A 37 7.42 7.46 9.87
C PRO A 37 6.79 6.11 9.51
N ALA A 38 5.47 5.97 9.61
CA ALA A 38 4.76 4.74 9.23
C ALA A 38 4.52 4.71 7.71
N ASP A 39 4.57 3.51 7.11
CA ASP A 39 4.21 3.30 5.70
C ASP A 39 2.72 3.66 5.48
N PRO A 40 2.42 4.75 4.73
CA PRO A 40 1.05 5.17 4.50
C PRO A 40 0.21 4.12 3.74
N ARG A 41 0.87 3.22 3.01
CA ARG A 41 0.22 2.14 2.26
C ARG A 41 0.08 0.84 3.07
N ARG A 42 0.47 0.81 4.35
CA ARG A 42 0.38 -0.37 5.22
C ARG A 42 -1.01 -1.00 5.19
N ALA A 43 -2.05 -0.20 5.36
CA ALA A 43 -3.44 -0.66 5.35
C ALA A 43 -3.87 -1.20 3.98
N GLU A 44 -3.50 -0.53 2.88
CA GLU A 44 -3.77 -0.99 1.52
C GLU A 44 -3.09 -2.34 1.25
N LYS A 45 -1.82 -2.51 1.60
CA LYS A 45 -1.09 -3.77 1.44
C LYS A 45 -1.79 -4.94 2.13
N ILE A 46 -2.30 -4.71 3.34
CA ILE A 46 -3.03 -5.72 4.11
C ILE A 46 -4.37 -6.07 3.46
N VAL A 47 -5.19 -5.08 3.11
CA VAL A 47 -6.52 -5.35 2.52
C VAL A 47 -6.40 -6.03 1.16
N VAL A 48 -5.42 -5.65 0.35
CA VAL A 48 -5.13 -6.28 -0.94
C VAL A 48 -4.75 -7.76 -0.76
N THR A 49 -3.93 -8.06 0.25
CA THR A 49 -3.53 -9.42 0.60
C THR A 49 -4.74 -10.29 1.00
N LEU A 50 -5.63 -9.75 1.83
CA LEU A 50 -6.85 -10.45 2.24
C LEU A 50 -7.84 -10.64 1.08
N ASP A 51 -7.97 -9.64 0.21
CA ASP A 51 -8.82 -9.70 -0.96
C ASP A 51 -8.33 -10.73 -1.98
N ASP A 52 -7.02 -10.76 -2.25
CA ASP A 52 -6.41 -11.76 -3.13
C ASP A 52 -6.62 -13.19 -2.61
N ALA A 53 -6.47 -13.37 -1.30
CA ALA A 53 -6.75 -14.64 -0.65
C ALA A 53 -8.24 -15.01 -0.62
N GLY A 54 -9.16 -14.11 -0.98
CA GLY A 54 -10.62 -14.30 -0.91
C GLY A 54 -11.15 -14.36 0.52
N LEU A 55 -10.49 -13.71 1.46
CA LEU A 55 -10.75 -13.80 2.90
C LEU A 55 -11.43 -12.56 3.51
N LEU A 56 -11.87 -11.61 2.69
CA LEU A 56 -12.72 -10.52 3.16
C LEU A 56 -14.14 -11.03 3.40
N HIS A 57 -14.68 -10.78 4.59
CA HIS A 57 -16.10 -11.05 4.87
C HIS A 57 -16.98 -10.22 3.93
N SER A 58 -18.05 -10.79 3.40
CA SER A 58 -18.91 -10.17 2.38
C SER A 58 -18.19 -9.79 1.06
N GLY A 59 -16.93 -10.21 0.88
CA GLY A 59 -16.16 -10.01 -0.35
C GLY A 59 -15.58 -8.61 -0.54
N ALA A 60 -15.73 -7.70 0.45
CA ALA A 60 -15.14 -6.36 0.43
C ALA A 60 -14.85 -5.84 1.85
N ALA A 61 -13.90 -4.93 1.96
CA ALA A 61 -13.72 -4.15 3.18
C ALA A 61 -14.84 -3.10 3.30
N SER A 62 -15.17 -2.77 4.53
CA SER A 62 -16.23 -1.83 4.86
C SER A 62 -15.65 -0.42 4.97
N GLU A 63 -16.15 0.53 4.15
CA GLU A 63 -15.71 1.93 4.17
C GLU A 63 -16.25 2.64 5.43
N PRO A 64 -15.39 3.28 6.25
CA PRO A 64 -15.82 4.04 7.41
C PRO A 64 -16.32 5.44 7.06
N ARG A 65 -17.06 6.04 7.99
CA ARG A 65 -17.39 7.47 7.96
C ARG A 65 -16.60 8.19 9.04
N PRO A 66 -16.19 9.46 8.84
CA PRO A 66 -15.54 10.24 9.88
C PRO A 66 -16.36 10.28 11.16
N ALA A 67 -15.72 10.12 12.32
CA ALA A 67 -16.39 10.29 13.60
C ALA A 67 -16.95 11.71 13.72
N SER A 68 -18.18 11.84 14.24
CA SER A 68 -18.76 13.16 14.52
C SER A 68 -18.01 13.85 15.66
N LEU A 69 -18.02 15.17 15.67
CA LEU A 69 -17.43 15.95 16.78
C LEU A 69 -18.06 15.57 18.12
N GLU A 70 -19.36 15.27 18.16
CA GLU A 70 -20.05 14.77 19.36
C GLU A 70 -19.37 13.50 19.91
N ASN A 71 -19.01 12.55 19.05
CA ASN A 71 -18.32 11.34 19.48
C ASN A 71 -16.91 11.63 19.99
N ILE A 72 -16.16 12.52 19.33
CA ILE A 72 -14.82 12.95 19.79
C ILE A 72 -14.91 13.64 21.16
N LEU A 73 -15.89 14.52 21.35
CA LEU A 73 -16.10 15.27 22.59
C LEU A 73 -16.59 14.40 23.77
N ARG A 74 -16.95 13.13 23.54
CA ARG A 74 -17.20 12.17 24.65
C ARG A 74 -15.95 11.80 25.41
N VAL A 75 -14.79 12.03 24.83
CA VAL A 75 -13.47 11.68 25.36
C VAL A 75 -12.55 12.90 25.46
N HIS A 76 -12.45 13.65 24.36
CA HIS A 76 -11.53 14.78 24.28
C HIS A 76 -12.21 16.10 24.64
N THR A 77 -11.48 16.98 25.32
CA THR A 77 -12.02 18.28 25.76
C THR A 77 -12.19 19.24 24.57
N ALA A 78 -13.21 20.12 24.67
CA ALA A 78 -13.43 21.15 23.66
C ALA A 78 -12.24 22.14 23.53
N ALA A 79 -11.51 22.37 24.63
CA ALA A 79 -10.29 23.20 24.62
C ALA A 79 -9.18 22.53 23.79
N TYR A 80 -9.00 21.23 23.96
CA TYR A 80 -8.03 20.46 23.14
C TYR A 80 -8.37 20.53 21.65
N LEU A 81 -9.63 20.31 21.29
CA LEU A 81 -10.09 20.36 19.89
C LEU A 81 -9.86 21.73 19.26
N ARG A 82 -10.09 22.82 20.01
CA ARG A 82 -9.78 24.16 19.50
C ARG A 82 -8.30 24.36 19.27
N GLY A 83 -7.44 23.90 20.18
CA GLY A 83 -5.99 24.01 20.03
C GLY A 83 -5.41 23.19 18.86
N LEU A 84 -6.12 22.17 18.36
CA LEU A 84 -5.67 21.41 17.18
C LEU A 84 -5.79 22.19 15.85
N GLN A 85 -6.41 23.38 15.86
CA GLN A 85 -6.41 24.28 14.69
C GLN A 85 -5.05 24.98 14.52
N GLU A 86 -4.16 24.92 15.51
CA GLU A 86 -2.81 25.47 15.47
C GLU A 86 -1.87 24.44 14.80
N PRO A 87 -1.26 24.77 13.63
CA PRO A 87 -0.41 23.84 12.88
C PRO A 87 0.77 23.33 13.69
N GLU A 88 1.39 24.20 14.53
CA GLU A 88 2.55 23.87 15.35
C GLU A 88 2.20 22.82 16.38
N ARG A 89 1.04 22.94 17.02
CA ARG A 89 0.54 21.96 17.99
C ARG A 89 0.26 20.62 17.35
N LEU A 90 -0.40 20.64 16.17
CA LEU A 90 -0.71 19.44 15.42
C LEU A 90 0.58 18.79 14.92
N GLY A 91 1.54 19.59 14.43
CA GLY A 91 2.86 19.13 14.00
C GLY A 91 3.68 18.51 15.13
N SER A 92 3.63 19.08 16.34
CA SER A 92 4.28 18.52 17.53
C SER A 92 3.72 17.13 17.91
N ILE A 93 2.41 16.93 17.77
CA ILE A 93 1.76 15.62 18.02
C ILE A 93 2.18 14.60 16.96
N LEU A 94 2.22 15.00 15.68
CA LEU A 94 2.49 14.12 14.55
C LEU A 94 4.00 13.90 14.28
N GLY A 95 4.87 14.62 15.00
CA GLY A 95 6.32 14.55 14.82
C GLY A 95 6.82 15.13 13.49
N ALA A 96 6.00 15.92 12.78
CA ALA A 96 6.32 16.49 11.48
C ALA A 96 5.59 17.83 11.27
N PRO A 97 6.17 18.80 10.54
CA PRO A 97 5.52 20.06 10.24
C PRO A 97 4.21 19.85 9.47
N VAL A 98 3.16 20.59 9.86
CA VAL A 98 1.87 20.61 9.17
C VAL A 98 1.65 22.00 8.59
N ALA A 99 1.37 22.11 7.29
CA ALA A 99 1.05 23.40 6.71
C ALA A 99 -0.37 23.86 7.12
N VAL A 100 -0.57 25.16 7.32
CA VAL A 100 -1.88 25.73 7.71
C VAL A 100 -3.03 25.22 6.85
N ARG A 101 -2.82 25.17 5.53
CA ARG A 101 -3.82 24.70 4.55
C ARG A 101 -4.19 23.22 4.70
N ASP A 102 -3.32 22.41 5.33
CA ASP A 102 -3.50 20.97 5.46
C ASP A 102 -4.15 20.58 6.80
N VAL A 103 -4.24 21.48 7.79
CA VAL A 103 -4.86 21.23 9.10
C VAL A 103 -6.26 20.63 8.98
N PRO A 104 -7.20 21.16 8.19
CA PRO A 104 -8.52 20.57 8.06
C PRO A 104 -8.50 19.14 7.50
N ARG A 105 -7.60 18.88 6.52
CA ARG A 105 -7.43 17.56 5.91
C ARG A 105 -6.85 16.53 6.88
N VAL A 106 -5.87 16.94 7.68
CA VAL A 106 -5.31 16.11 8.76
C VAL A 106 -6.39 15.72 9.76
N LEU A 107 -7.14 16.69 10.27
CA LEU A 107 -8.19 16.44 11.26
C LEU A 107 -9.34 15.59 10.71
N ASP A 108 -9.70 15.77 9.44
CA ASP A 108 -10.73 14.94 8.80
C ASP A 108 -10.25 13.48 8.63
N LEU A 109 -8.98 13.28 8.25
CA LEU A 109 -8.37 11.96 8.15
C LEU A 109 -8.30 11.28 9.54
N GLN A 110 -7.89 12.00 10.57
CA GLN A 110 -7.88 11.47 11.94
C GLN A 110 -9.28 11.08 12.42
N ARG A 111 -10.29 11.89 12.13
CA ARG A 111 -11.70 11.56 12.41
C ARG A 111 -12.19 10.35 11.62
N LEU A 112 -11.73 10.18 10.37
CA LEU A 112 -12.05 9.01 9.55
C LEU A 112 -11.48 7.73 10.18
N MET A 113 -10.24 7.77 10.67
CA MET A 113 -9.62 6.65 11.38
C MET A 113 -10.36 6.31 12.68
N VAL A 114 -10.75 7.32 13.49
CA VAL A 114 -11.59 7.10 14.68
C VAL A 114 -12.92 6.44 14.29
N GLY A 115 -13.55 6.92 13.23
CA GLY A 115 -14.78 6.35 12.68
C GLY A 115 -14.64 4.88 12.28
N GLY A 116 -13.45 4.49 11.81
CA GLY A 116 -13.10 3.09 11.49
C GLY A 116 -13.16 2.18 12.71
N THR A 117 -12.60 2.60 13.84
CA THR A 117 -12.64 1.82 15.10
C THR A 117 -14.07 1.73 15.66
N ILE A 118 -14.85 2.82 15.60
CA ILE A 118 -16.27 2.79 15.94
C ILE A 118 -17.02 1.78 15.07
N GLN A 119 -16.75 1.75 13.76
CA GLN A 119 -17.42 0.81 12.85
C GLN A 119 -16.98 -0.63 13.10
N ALA A 120 -15.70 -0.90 13.32
CA ALA A 120 -15.18 -2.22 13.64
C ALA A 120 -15.79 -2.78 14.93
N SER A 121 -15.97 -1.95 15.97
CA SER A 121 -16.62 -2.37 17.21
C SER A 121 -18.07 -2.83 16.99
N ARG A 122 -18.83 -2.13 16.13
CA ARG A 122 -20.18 -2.53 15.75
C ARG A 122 -20.22 -3.83 14.96
N LEU A 123 -19.23 -4.02 14.05
CA LEU A 123 -19.11 -5.24 13.26
C LEU A 123 -18.74 -6.44 14.14
N ALA A 124 -17.81 -6.28 15.09
CA ALA A 124 -17.42 -7.32 16.03
C ALA A 124 -18.59 -7.78 16.88
N LEU A 125 -19.34 -6.84 17.48
CA LEU A 125 -20.51 -7.14 18.29
C LEU A 125 -21.65 -7.82 17.49
N ARG A 126 -21.93 -7.34 16.27
CA ARG A 126 -22.95 -7.93 15.40
C ARG A 126 -22.59 -9.35 14.94
N ALA A 127 -21.30 -9.57 14.66
CA ALA A 127 -20.81 -10.87 14.19
C ALA A 127 -20.54 -11.86 15.33
N GLY A 128 -20.50 -11.41 16.59
CA GLY A 128 -20.10 -12.22 17.74
C GLY A 128 -18.66 -12.79 17.62
N ARG A 129 -17.78 -12.08 16.90
CA ARG A 129 -16.41 -12.52 16.59
C ARG A 129 -15.49 -11.35 16.32
N ALA A 130 -14.21 -11.63 15.98
CA ALA A 130 -13.26 -10.59 15.66
C ALA A 130 -13.63 -9.80 14.41
N ALA A 131 -13.40 -8.46 14.44
CA ALA A 131 -13.41 -7.54 13.32
C ALA A 131 -12.14 -6.69 13.35
N ALA A 132 -11.53 -6.41 12.20
CA ALA A 132 -10.30 -5.65 12.09
C ALA A 132 -10.55 -4.27 11.48
N HIS A 133 -9.95 -3.25 12.08
CA HIS A 133 -9.80 -1.93 11.49
C HIS A 133 -8.34 -1.76 11.05
N LEU A 134 -8.11 -1.47 9.76
CA LEU A 134 -6.77 -1.33 9.19
C LEU A 134 -6.20 0.09 9.38
N GLY A 135 -6.47 0.68 10.53
CA GLY A 135 -6.02 1.97 11.04
C GLY A 135 -6.23 1.99 12.53
N GLY A 136 -6.09 3.15 13.19
CA GLY A 136 -6.34 3.31 14.61
C GLY A 136 -5.27 2.67 15.51
N GLY A 137 -5.60 2.60 16.80
CA GLY A 137 -4.64 2.23 17.85
C GLY A 137 -3.88 3.44 18.36
N PHE A 138 -4.49 4.62 18.37
CA PHE A 138 -3.88 5.88 18.81
C PHE A 138 -3.89 6.01 20.34
N HIS A 139 -3.20 5.09 21.00
CA HIS A 139 -3.25 4.81 22.42
C HIS A 139 -2.56 5.85 23.32
N HIS A 140 -1.73 6.75 22.75
CA HIS A 140 -1.08 7.80 23.52
C HIS A 140 -1.94 9.04 23.74
N ALA A 141 -2.97 9.29 22.91
CA ALA A 141 -3.82 10.47 23.07
C ALA A 141 -4.63 10.39 24.36
N ARG A 142 -4.54 11.46 25.18
CA ARG A 142 -5.29 11.70 26.42
C ARG A 142 -6.49 12.59 26.13
N ALA A 143 -7.32 12.82 27.12
CA ALA A 143 -8.53 13.67 26.97
C ALA A 143 -8.18 15.11 26.55
N GLU A 144 -7.08 15.69 27.02
CA GLU A 144 -6.67 17.07 26.81
C GLU A 144 -5.39 17.25 25.98
N ALA A 145 -4.75 16.15 25.56
CA ALA A 145 -3.48 16.21 24.86
C ALA A 145 -3.27 15.01 23.92
N GLY A 146 -2.68 15.26 22.75
CA GLY A 146 -2.12 14.25 21.86
C GLY A 146 -0.60 14.18 21.96
N THR A 147 -0.03 13.03 21.68
CA THR A 147 1.42 12.77 21.59
C THR A 147 1.67 11.47 20.84
N GLY A 148 2.92 11.18 20.45
CA GLY A 148 3.30 9.90 19.85
C GLY A 148 2.46 9.56 18.61
N PHE A 149 2.29 10.51 17.70
CA PHE A 149 1.49 10.43 16.47
C PHE A 149 -0.03 10.28 16.69
N CYS A 150 -0.49 10.28 17.95
CA CYS A 150 -1.88 10.05 18.34
C CYS A 150 -2.59 11.40 18.57
N VAL A 151 -3.46 11.81 17.63
CA VAL A 151 -4.27 13.03 17.77
C VAL A 151 -5.53 12.73 18.59
N PHE A 152 -6.27 11.67 18.27
CA PHE A 152 -7.47 11.23 19.00
C PHE A 152 -7.31 9.78 19.44
N ASN A 153 -7.73 9.44 20.63
CA ASN A 153 -7.78 8.07 21.11
C ASN A 153 -9.01 7.36 20.52
N ASP A 154 -8.83 6.66 19.43
CA ASP A 154 -9.91 6.02 18.69
C ASP A 154 -10.58 4.88 19.47
N VAL A 155 -9.79 4.11 20.25
CA VAL A 155 -10.29 3.04 21.12
C VAL A 155 -11.18 3.63 22.21
N ALA A 156 -10.74 4.68 22.88
CA ALA A 156 -11.52 5.33 23.92
C ALA A 156 -12.80 5.97 23.36
N VAL A 157 -12.74 6.62 22.20
CA VAL A 157 -13.93 7.18 21.53
C VAL A 157 -14.92 6.08 21.12
N ALA A 158 -14.42 4.94 20.63
CA ALA A 158 -15.28 3.81 20.29
C ALA A 158 -15.97 3.23 21.54
N ILE A 159 -15.27 3.08 22.65
CA ILE A 159 -15.80 2.63 23.95
C ILE A 159 -16.87 3.62 24.45
N ALA A 160 -16.54 4.91 24.51
CA ALA A 160 -17.48 5.95 24.96
C ALA A 160 -18.75 5.97 24.08
N ARG A 161 -18.60 5.75 22.77
CA ARG A 161 -19.73 5.63 21.85
C ARG A 161 -20.59 4.41 22.12
N LEU A 162 -19.98 3.25 22.45
CA LEU A 162 -20.71 2.04 22.84
C LEU A 162 -21.47 2.24 24.15
N ARG A 163 -20.85 2.86 25.16
CA ARG A 163 -21.50 3.21 26.43
C ARG A 163 -22.72 4.12 26.21
N ALA A 164 -22.57 5.13 25.36
CA ALA A 164 -23.70 6.02 25.00
C ALA A 164 -24.83 5.31 24.23
N ARG A 165 -24.60 4.09 23.75
CA ARG A 165 -25.61 3.23 23.10
C ARG A 165 -26.09 2.09 23.98
N GLY A 166 -25.77 2.13 25.29
CA GLY A 166 -26.28 1.17 26.27
C GLY A 166 -25.44 -0.11 26.41
N PHE A 167 -24.24 -0.20 25.82
CA PHE A 167 -23.37 -1.34 26.04
C PHE A 167 -22.78 -1.28 27.47
N ALA A 168 -23.23 -2.15 28.37
CA ALA A 168 -22.88 -2.10 29.78
C ALA A 168 -21.85 -3.18 30.21
N ALA A 169 -21.60 -4.21 29.39
CA ALA A 169 -20.69 -5.29 29.76
C ALA A 169 -19.26 -4.79 29.95
N PRO A 170 -18.42 -5.47 30.78
CA PRO A 170 -17.02 -5.12 30.95
C PRO A 170 -16.25 -5.14 29.63
N ILE A 171 -15.31 -4.23 29.47
CA ILE A 171 -14.45 -4.12 28.30
C ILE A 171 -13.00 -4.32 28.74
N LEU A 172 -12.26 -5.12 27.95
CA LEU A 172 -10.82 -5.30 28.11
C LEU A 172 -10.11 -4.67 26.92
N VAL A 173 -9.16 -3.78 27.17
CA VAL A 173 -8.21 -3.29 26.15
C VAL A 173 -6.91 -4.06 26.36
N VAL A 174 -6.53 -4.91 25.41
CA VAL A 174 -5.25 -5.61 25.36
C VAL A 174 -4.33 -4.84 24.42
N ASP A 175 -3.37 -4.14 24.98
CA ASP A 175 -2.41 -3.30 24.28
C ASP A 175 -1.03 -3.96 24.28
N LEU A 176 -0.62 -4.46 23.13
CA LEU A 176 0.67 -5.12 22.91
C LEU A 176 1.53 -4.39 21.87
N ASP A 177 1.30 -3.08 21.73
CA ASP A 177 2.25 -2.16 21.11
C ASP A 177 3.51 -2.06 21.96
N LEU A 178 4.67 -1.77 21.36
CA LEU A 178 5.93 -1.59 22.09
C LEU A 178 5.84 -0.50 23.16
N HIS A 179 5.06 0.55 22.86
CA HIS A 179 4.97 1.74 23.69
C HIS A 179 3.83 1.63 24.71
N ASP A 180 3.99 2.38 25.82
CA ASP A 180 2.98 2.40 26.89
C ASP A 180 1.63 2.97 26.38
N GLY A 181 0.54 2.22 26.54
CA GLY A 181 -0.83 2.67 26.28
C GLY A 181 -1.33 3.72 27.29
N ASN A 182 -0.46 4.65 27.68
CA ASN A 182 -0.66 5.62 28.74
C ASN A 182 -1.87 6.54 28.54
N GLY A 183 -2.20 6.90 27.30
CA GLY A 183 -3.37 7.72 26.97
C GLY A 183 -4.68 7.00 27.27
N THR A 184 -4.80 5.76 26.78
CA THR A 184 -5.98 4.93 27.02
C THR A 184 -6.16 4.66 28.52
N ARG A 185 -5.09 4.28 29.23
CA ARG A 185 -5.10 4.08 30.69
C ARG A 185 -5.54 5.35 31.42
N SER A 186 -5.00 6.51 31.05
CA SER A 186 -5.36 7.80 31.66
C SER A 186 -6.85 8.16 31.49
N ILE A 187 -7.40 7.91 30.31
CA ILE A 187 -8.83 8.19 30.03
C ILE A 187 -9.75 7.33 30.90
N PHE A 188 -9.41 6.07 31.12
CA PHE A 188 -10.21 5.14 31.93
C PHE A 188 -9.71 4.95 33.35
N ALA A 189 -8.81 5.82 33.86
CA ALA A 189 -8.17 5.65 35.17
C ALA A 189 -9.16 5.50 36.35
N ALA A 190 -10.35 6.10 36.25
CA ALA A 190 -11.41 6.03 37.28
C ALA A 190 -12.59 5.11 36.89
N ASP A 191 -12.55 4.43 35.74
CA ASP A 191 -13.65 3.59 35.24
C ASP A 191 -13.37 2.09 35.48
N PRO A 192 -13.98 1.44 36.49
CA PRO A 192 -13.75 0.03 36.76
C PRO A 192 -14.37 -0.90 35.71
N SER A 193 -15.19 -0.40 34.80
CA SER A 193 -15.83 -1.20 33.75
C SER A 193 -14.95 -1.38 32.49
N VAL A 194 -13.80 -0.71 32.44
CA VAL A 194 -12.82 -0.81 31.35
C VAL A 194 -11.46 -1.17 31.94
N HIS A 195 -11.01 -2.39 31.75
CA HIS A 195 -9.66 -2.80 32.16
C HIS A 195 -8.68 -2.59 31.03
N THR A 196 -7.55 -1.90 31.31
CA THR A 196 -6.45 -1.74 30.38
C THR A 196 -5.30 -2.68 30.76
N PHE A 197 -4.94 -3.58 29.85
CA PHE A 197 -3.78 -4.45 29.95
C PHE A 197 -2.73 -4.03 28.93
N SER A 198 -1.48 -3.81 29.36
CA SER A 198 -0.39 -3.43 28.44
C SER A 198 0.92 -4.09 28.84
N ILE A 199 1.66 -4.63 27.85
CA ILE A 199 3.07 -5.01 27.96
C ILE A 199 3.86 -4.13 27.01
N HIS A 200 4.82 -3.36 27.54
CA HIS A 200 5.55 -2.33 26.80
C HIS A 200 7.00 -2.19 27.27
N ASN A 201 7.79 -1.37 26.56
CA ASN A 201 9.21 -1.20 26.89
C ASN A 201 9.42 -0.41 28.19
N GLN A 202 8.78 0.73 28.36
CA GLN A 202 8.90 1.60 29.52
C GLN A 202 7.60 2.36 29.81
N HIS A 203 7.40 2.74 31.07
CA HIS A 203 6.27 3.59 31.45
C HIS A 203 6.49 5.04 30.96
N TRP A 204 5.50 5.60 30.30
CA TRP A 204 5.50 7.00 29.83
C TRP A 204 4.73 7.93 30.77
N ALA A 205 3.94 7.37 31.67
CA ALA A 205 3.15 8.12 32.65
C ALA A 205 2.84 7.25 33.89
N SER A 206 2.12 7.84 34.87
CA SER A 206 1.59 7.07 36.00
C SER A 206 0.79 5.86 35.55
N THR A 207 0.95 4.76 36.27
CA THR A 207 0.18 3.52 36.11
C THR A 207 -1.05 3.46 36.99
N ASP A 208 -1.30 4.50 37.80
CA ASP A 208 -2.42 4.54 38.73
C ASP A 208 -3.75 4.58 38.00
N ALA A 209 -4.53 3.51 38.13
CA ALA A 209 -5.85 3.36 37.59
C ALA A 209 -6.57 2.23 38.34
N VAL A 210 -7.90 2.35 38.49
CA VAL A 210 -8.71 1.37 39.26
C VAL A 210 -8.78 0.00 38.61
N ALA A 211 -8.60 -0.09 37.29
CA ALA A 211 -8.65 -1.32 36.51
C ALA A 211 -7.54 -1.29 35.44
N SER A 212 -6.32 -1.62 35.82
CA SER A 212 -5.18 -1.61 34.91
C SER A 212 -4.11 -2.62 35.28
N THR A 213 -3.49 -3.22 34.27
CA THR A 213 -2.28 -4.03 34.40
C THR A 213 -1.27 -3.51 33.37
N ALA A 214 -0.21 -2.87 33.82
CA ALA A 214 0.82 -2.24 33.00
C ALA A 214 2.20 -2.84 33.37
N ILE A 215 2.81 -3.54 32.40
CA ILE A 215 4.06 -4.29 32.60
C ILE A 215 5.14 -3.71 31.70
N ALA A 216 6.18 -3.11 32.28
CA ALA A 216 7.33 -2.62 31.57
C ALA A 216 8.46 -3.68 31.59
N LEU A 217 8.95 -4.06 30.39
CA LEU A 217 9.99 -5.09 30.26
C LEU A 217 11.39 -4.54 29.95
N GLY A 218 11.51 -3.24 29.69
CA GLY A 218 12.76 -2.64 29.22
C GLY A 218 13.02 -2.91 27.73
N GLY A 219 14.22 -2.59 27.27
CA GLY A 219 14.65 -2.81 25.90
C GLY A 219 15.21 -4.22 25.65
N GLY A 220 15.37 -4.59 24.37
CA GLY A 220 16.03 -5.82 23.95
C GLY A 220 15.25 -7.12 24.18
N VAL A 221 13.95 -7.04 24.45
CA VAL A 221 13.06 -8.18 24.73
C VAL A 221 12.95 -9.09 23.53
N ASP A 222 13.10 -10.39 23.76
CA ASP A 222 12.92 -11.47 22.76
C ASP A 222 11.56 -12.17 22.89
N ASP A 223 11.28 -13.08 21.96
CA ASP A 223 10.03 -13.87 21.93
C ASP A 223 9.81 -14.60 23.25
N ALA A 224 10.85 -15.20 23.80
CA ALA A 224 10.73 -16.06 24.97
C ALA A 224 10.34 -15.28 26.24
N LEU A 225 10.93 -14.11 26.46
CA LEU A 225 10.57 -13.26 27.60
C LEU A 225 9.18 -12.67 27.42
N PHE A 226 8.89 -12.16 26.20
CA PHE A 226 7.60 -11.55 25.91
C PHE A 226 6.43 -12.54 26.06
N LEU A 227 6.53 -13.71 25.41
CA LEU A 227 5.46 -14.70 25.43
C LEU A 227 5.23 -15.28 26.83
N ARG A 228 6.29 -15.58 27.59
CA ARG A 228 6.14 -16.01 28.99
C ARG A 228 5.40 -14.96 29.83
N THR A 229 5.77 -13.69 29.71
CA THR A 229 5.09 -12.61 30.47
C THR A 229 3.62 -12.50 30.09
N LEU A 230 3.31 -12.60 28.79
CA LEU A 230 1.95 -12.55 28.29
C LEU A 230 1.11 -13.75 28.78
N GLU A 231 1.67 -14.96 28.70
CA GLU A 231 1.04 -16.21 29.11
C GLU A 231 0.80 -16.27 30.62
N ASP A 232 1.66 -15.66 31.43
CA ASP A 232 1.51 -15.59 32.88
C ASP A 232 0.47 -14.53 33.32
N ALA A 233 0.42 -13.37 32.66
CA ALA A 233 -0.34 -12.23 33.14
C ALA A 233 -1.76 -12.16 32.55
N LEU A 234 -1.92 -12.28 31.23
CA LEU A 234 -3.19 -12.05 30.55
C LEU A 234 -4.31 -13.01 30.94
N PRO A 235 -4.09 -14.33 31.15
CA PRO A 235 -5.16 -15.25 31.54
C PRO A 235 -5.85 -14.88 32.86
N ARG A 236 -5.10 -14.35 33.82
CA ARG A 236 -5.63 -13.89 35.12
C ARG A 236 -6.59 -12.72 34.90
N VAL A 237 -6.15 -11.73 34.09
CA VAL A 237 -6.97 -10.54 33.77
C VAL A 237 -8.26 -10.93 33.01
N VAL A 238 -8.15 -11.81 32.02
CA VAL A 238 -9.34 -12.28 31.27
C VAL A 238 -10.34 -12.99 32.18
N THR A 239 -9.84 -13.83 33.11
CA THR A 239 -10.68 -14.56 34.09
C THR A 239 -11.37 -13.63 35.07
N GLU A 240 -10.67 -12.58 35.52
CA GLU A 240 -11.20 -11.60 36.45
C GLU A 240 -12.21 -10.66 35.78
N VAL A 241 -11.85 -10.09 34.63
CA VAL A 241 -12.68 -9.10 33.91
C VAL A 241 -13.89 -9.72 33.24
N ARG A 242 -13.76 -10.93 32.70
CA ARG A 242 -14.81 -11.60 31.90
C ARG A 242 -15.40 -10.67 30.84
N PRO A 243 -14.60 -10.19 29.90
CA PRO A 243 -15.00 -9.10 29.01
C PRO A 243 -16.14 -9.50 28.08
N GLY A 244 -17.12 -8.60 27.91
CA GLY A 244 -18.16 -8.70 26.89
C GLY A 244 -17.67 -8.16 25.52
N LEU A 245 -16.53 -7.47 25.49
CA LEU A 245 -15.85 -6.99 24.29
C LEU A 245 -14.37 -6.77 24.59
N VAL A 246 -13.51 -7.14 23.65
CA VAL A 246 -12.07 -6.92 23.72
C VAL A 246 -11.65 -5.94 22.61
N PHE A 247 -10.84 -4.93 22.95
CA PHE A 247 -10.08 -4.15 21.97
C PHE A 247 -8.63 -4.65 22.00
N TYR A 248 -8.14 -5.12 20.87
CA TYR A 248 -6.77 -5.59 20.72
C TYR A 248 -5.96 -4.56 19.92
N VAL A 249 -5.08 -3.85 20.60
CA VAL A 249 -4.12 -2.91 20.02
C VAL A 249 -2.90 -3.74 19.61
N ALA A 250 -2.88 -4.14 18.32
CA ALA A 250 -1.97 -5.15 17.78
C ALA A 250 -0.75 -4.51 17.11
N GLY A 251 -0.07 -3.59 17.80
CA GLY A 251 1.17 -2.97 17.34
C GLY A 251 2.23 -4.02 16.99
N VAL A 252 3.04 -3.74 15.98
CA VAL A 252 4.13 -4.64 15.53
C VAL A 252 5.50 -3.96 15.58
N ASP A 253 5.59 -2.84 16.27
CA ASP A 253 6.81 -2.08 16.49
C ASP A 253 7.78 -2.72 17.50
N GLY A 254 7.38 -3.79 18.17
CA GLY A 254 8.28 -4.69 18.90
C GLY A 254 9.07 -5.64 17.99
N ALA A 255 8.87 -5.62 16.66
CA ALA A 255 9.60 -6.48 15.72
C ALA A 255 11.09 -6.13 15.66
N ALA A 256 11.94 -7.14 15.46
CA ALA A 256 13.40 -6.97 15.42
C ALA A 256 13.91 -6.07 14.28
N ASP A 257 13.09 -5.84 13.25
CA ASP A 257 13.38 -4.97 12.10
C ASP A 257 12.57 -3.67 12.11
N ASP A 258 11.96 -3.31 13.26
CA ASP A 258 11.25 -2.04 13.36
C ASP A 258 12.22 -0.86 13.44
N ALA A 259 11.85 0.27 12.81
CA ALA A 259 12.71 1.44 12.72
C ALA A 259 12.72 2.30 14.02
N MET A 260 11.71 2.13 14.86
CA MET A 260 11.54 2.92 16.11
C MET A 260 11.52 2.04 17.36
N GLY A 261 11.43 0.72 17.18
CA GLY A 261 11.42 -0.24 18.28
C GLY A 261 12.82 -0.67 18.71
N ASP A 262 12.93 -1.12 19.96
CA ASP A 262 14.16 -1.65 20.55
C ASP A 262 14.04 -3.12 21.00
N TRP A 263 12.91 -3.78 20.73
CA TRP A 263 12.70 -5.20 20.98
C TRP A 263 13.18 -6.07 19.81
N ARG A 264 13.19 -7.39 20.01
CA ARG A 264 13.71 -8.38 19.03
C ARG A 264 12.69 -9.46 18.73
N LEU A 265 11.39 -9.11 18.71
CA LEU A 265 10.37 -10.09 18.38
C LEU A 265 10.50 -10.54 16.93
N THR A 266 10.47 -11.87 16.74
CA THR A 266 10.47 -12.46 15.40
C THR A 266 9.06 -12.43 14.80
N ALA A 267 8.98 -12.68 13.49
CA ALA A 267 7.69 -12.84 12.82
C ALA A 267 6.85 -14.00 13.40
N GLU A 268 7.53 -15.05 13.89
CA GLU A 268 6.93 -16.19 14.57
C GLU A 268 6.45 -15.82 15.96
N GLY A 269 7.23 -15.06 16.73
CA GLY A 269 6.86 -14.56 18.04
C GLY A 269 5.62 -13.66 17.99
N ILE A 270 5.59 -12.71 17.04
CA ILE A 270 4.42 -11.86 16.80
C ILE A 270 3.19 -12.71 16.44
N ALA A 271 3.35 -13.70 15.55
CA ALA A 271 2.23 -14.58 15.18
C ALA A 271 1.77 -15.47 16.34
N ALA A 272 2.67 -15.92 17.23
CA ALA A 272 2.34 -16.67 18.44
C ALA A 272 1.56 -15.79 19.43
N ARG A 273 2.02 -14.56 19.68
CA ARG A 273 1.33 -13.53 20.46
C ARG A 273 -0.13 -13.35 20.01
N ASP A 274 -0.31 -13.07 18.72
CA ASP A 274 -1.63 -12.76 18.14
C ASP A 274 -2.59 -13.96 18.24
N ARG A 275 -2.09 -15.18 18.03
CA ARG A 275 -2.87 -16.41 18.21
C ARG A 275 -3.25 -16.60 19.65
N PHE A 276 -2.29 -16.47 20.58
CA PHE A 276 -2.54 -16.64 22.00
C PHE A 276 -3.63 -15.70 22.51
N VAL A 277 -3.52 -14.39 22.22
CA VAL A 277 -4.56 -13.41 22.58
C VAL A 277 -5.91 -13.80 21.99
N THR A 278 -5.95 -14.12 20.70
CA THR A 278 -7.21 -14.44 20.01
C THR A 278 -7.88 -15.68 20.60
N ASP A 279 -7.13 -16.73 20.90
CA ASP A 279 -7.67 -17.97 21.42
C ASP A 279 -8.10 -17.84 22.87
N LEU A 280 -7.34 -17.08 23.68
CA LEU A 280 -7.63 -16.84 25.09
C LEU A 280 -8.92 -16.02 25.31
N VAL A 281 -9.15 -14.98 24.50
CA VAL A 281 -10.30 -14.08 24.70
C VAL A 281 -11.62 -14.63 24.15
N ARG A 282 -11.60 -15.72 23.40
CA ARG A 282 -12.83 -16.37 22.92
C ARG A 282 -13.67 -16.87 24.12
N PRO A 283 -15.01 -16.76 24.05
CA PRO A 283 -15.82 -16.38 22.88
C PRO A 283 -16.13 -14.88 22.76
N ALA A 284 -15.49 -13.99 23.52
CA ALA A 284 -15.78 -12.57 23.46
C ALA A 284 -15.48 -12.00 22.05
N PRO A 285 -16.35 -11.13 21.51
CA PRO A 285 -16.04 -10.40 20.30
C PRO A 285 -14.81 -9.52 20.49
N MET A 286 -14.00 -9.36 19.42
CA MET A 286 -12.74 -8.64 19.47
C MET A 286 -12.65 -7.60 18.36
N VAL A 287 -12.20 -6.40 18.70
CA VAL A 287 -11.85 -5.34 17.76
C VAL A 287 -10.33 -5.27 17.66
N ILE A 288 -9.79 -5.47 16.47
CA ILE A 288 -8.35 -5.40 16.21
C ILE A 288 -8.06 -4.05 15.57
N VAL A 289 -7.07 -3.31 16.09
CA VAL A 289 -6.50 -2.09 15.51
C VAL A 289 -5.00 -2.26 15.30
N LEU A 290 -4.44 -1.64 14.24
CA LEU A 290 -3.06 -1.93 13.82
C LEU A 290 -1.98 -1.31 14.71
N ALA A 291 -2.22 -0.12 15.29
CA ALA A 291 -1.28 0.63 16.12
C ALA A 291 0.12 0.78 15.48
N GLY A 292 1.19 0.81 16.30
CA GLY A 292 2.57 0.98 15.85
C GLY A 292 3.07 -0.07 14.87
N GLY A 293 4.17 0.25 14.23
CA GLY A 293 4.84 -0.55 13.20
C GLY A 293 5.41 0.34 12.11
N TYR A 294 6.72 0.56 12.19
CA TYR A 294 7.49 1.54 11.40
C TYR A 294 8.53 0.87 10.51
N GLY A 295 8.71 -0.44 10.64
CA GLY A 295 9.56 -1.26 9.78
C GLY A 295 8.93 -1.49 8.41
N HIS A 296 9.75 -1.70 7.38
CA HIS A 296 9.28 -1.99 6.03
C HIS A 296 8.41 -3.26 5.94
N ARG A 297 8.55 -4.20 6.89
CA ARG A 297 7.77 -5.45 6.97
C ARG A 297 6.56 -5.36 7.89
N ALA A 298 6.29 -4.23 8.54
CA ALA A 298 5.18 -4.08 9.50
C ALA A 298 3.82 -4.52 8.92
N TRP A 299 3.56 -4.20 7.64
CA TRP A 299 2.35 -4.66 6.95
C TRP A 299 2.25 -6.20 6.88
N SER A 300 3.37 -6.89 6.69
CA SER A 300 3.40 -8.34 6.50
C SER A 300 3.11 -9.11 7.80
N TYR A 301 3.54 -8.60 8.94
CA TYR A 301 3.21 -9.16 10.26
C TYR A 301 1.72 -9.09 10.52
N SER A 302 1.12 -7.90 10.36
CA SER A 302 -0.34 -7.71 10.50
C SER A 302 -1.13 -8.53 9.47
N ALA A 303 -0.66 -8.61 8.22
CA ALA A 303 -1.30 -9.42 7.18
C ALA A 303 -1.28 -10.91 7.52
N ARG A 304 -0.16 -11.45 8.03
CA ARG A 304 -0.02 -12.84 8.46
C ARG A 304 -1.02 -13.19 9.56
N PHE A 305 -1.18 -12.31 10.54
CA PHE A 305 -2.17 -12.48 11.59
C PHE A 305 -3.60 -12.54 11.03
N LEU A 306 -3.98 -11.57 10.22
CA LEU A 306 -5.34 -11.51 9.67
C LEU A 306 -5.62 -12.62 8.67
N LEU A 307 -4.63 -13.08 7.90
CA LEU A 307 -4.74 -14.28 7.06
C LEU A 307 -5.03 -15.53 7.89
N TRP A 308 -4.28 -15.72 9.00
CA TRP A 308 -4.53 -16.83 9.91
C TRP A 308 -5.93 -16.73 10.56
N LEU A 309 -6.29 -15.56 11.07
CA LEU A 309 -7.57 -15.32 11.72
C LEU A 309 -8.75 -15.64 10.79
N ALA A 310 -8.65 -15.24 9.51
CA ALA A 310 -9.70 -15.44 8.52
C ALA A 310 -9.73 -16.86 7.92
N ALA A 311 -8.57 -17.51 7.75
CA ALA A 311 -8.46 -18.81 7.13
C ALA A 311 -8.51 -19.99 8.12
N GLY A 312 -8.20 -19.74 9.41
CA GLY A 312 -8.02 -20.78 10.43
C GLY A 312 -6.76 -21.62 10.27
N GLN A 313 -5.83 -21.18 9.43
CA GLN A 313 -4.55 -21.85 9.17
C GLN A 313 -3.47 -20.84 8.78
N ARG A 314 -2.20 -21.18 9.03
CA ARG A 314 -1.07 -20.32 8.63
C ARG A 314 -1.07 -20.09 7.12
N ARG A 315 -0.91 -18.83 6.72
CA ARG A 315 -0.69 -18.41 5.35
C ARG A 315 0.33 -17.28 5.33
N GLU A 316 1.21 -17.33 4.35
CA GLU A 316 2.16 -16.25 4.13
C GLU A 316 1.54 -15.17 3.22
N PRO A 317 1.80 -13.89 3.50
CA PRO A 317 1.44 -12.82 2.59
C PRO A 317 2.23 -12.94 1.27
N PRO A 318 1.71 -12.35 0.17
CA PRO A 318 2.43 -12.29 -1.10
C PRO A 318 3.73 -11.50 -0.96
N ALA A 319 4.61 -11.62 -1.94
CA ALA A 319 5.77 -10.76 -2.02
C ALA A 319 5.34 -9.29 -2.20
N GLU A 320 6.09 -8.36 -1.61
CA GLU A 320 5.72 -6.92 -1.63
C GLU A 320 5.59 -6.36 -3.05
N GLU A 321 6.38 -6.88 -3.96
CA GLU A 321 6.38 -6.47 -5.36
C GLU A 321 5.09 -6.84 -6.11
N ASP A 322 4.41 -7.90 -5.69
CA ASP A 322 3.14 -8.32 -6.28
C ASP A 322 1.98 -7.43 -5.82
N LEU A 323 2.13 -6.71 -4.70
CA LEU A 323 1.06 -5.93 -4.09
C LEU A 323 0.53 -4.82 -4.99
N ALA A 324 1.40 -4.17 -5.78
CA ALA A 324 0.97 -3.11 -6.70
C ALA A 324 -0.01 -3.65 -7.74
N LEU A 325 0.29 -4.81 -8.33
CA LEU A 325 -0.59 -5.48 -9.29
C LEU A 325 -1.88 -5.98 -8.62
N LEU A 326 -1.77 -6.52 -7.40
CA LEU A 326 -2.93 -6.97 -6.64
C LEU A 326 -3.86 -5.81 -6.26
N ALA A 327 -3.31 -4.64 -5.91
CA ALA A 327 -4.08 -3.42 -5.64
C ALA A 327 -4.86 -2.96 -6.87
N LEU A 328 -4.22 -2.96 -8.03
CA LEU A 328 -4.86 -2.62 -9.30
C LEU A 328 -5.96 -3.62 -9.65
N ARG A 329 -5.72 -4.92 -9.49
CA ARG A 329 -6.74 -5.97 -9.69
C ARG A 329 -7.94 -5.81 -8.75
N ARG A 330 -7.71 -5.39 -7.51
CA ARG A 330 -8.82 -5.09 -6.58
C ARG A 330 -9.69 -3.96 -7.12
N ARG A 331 -9.08 -2.88 -7.61
CA ARG A 331 -9.79 -1.74 -8.21
C ARG A 331 -10.52 -2.13 -9.50
N SER A 332 -9.94 -2.98 -10.35
CA SER A 332 -10.57 -3.42 -11.59
C SER A 332 -11.88 -4.18 -11.38
N VAL A 333 -11.95 -5.01 -10.35
CA VAL A 333 -13.20 -5.72 -10.01
C VAL A 333 -14.32 -4.77 -9.60
N ALA A 334 -13.98 -3.69 -8.88
CA ALA A 334 -14.95 -2.64 -8.54
C ALA A 334 -15.42 -1.90 -9.81
N PHE A 335 -14.52 -1.66 -10.76
CA PHE A 335 -14.83 -1.07 -12.06
C PHE A 335 -15.76 -1.96 -12.90
N ASP A 336 -15.45 -3.25 -13.06
CA ASP A 336 -16.29 -4.17 -13.83
C ASP A 336 -17.68 -4.35 -13.21
N ALA A 337 -17.79 -4.22 -11.88
CA ALA A 337 -19.08 -4.22 -11.18
C ALA A 337 -19.86 -2.93 -11.42
N ALA A 338 -19.20 -1.77 -11.40
CA ALA A 338 -19.81 -0.47 -11.68
C ALA A 338 -20.25 -0.37 -13.14
N ARG A 339 -19.41 -0.85 -14.08
CA ARG A 339 -19.74 -0.91 -15.51
C ARG A 339 -20.97 -1.79 -15.76
N ARG A 340 -21.01 -3.00 -15.20
CA ARG A 340 -22.19 -3.89 -15.31
C ARG A 340 -23.44 -3.31 -14.68
N ALA A 341 -23.32 -2.50 -13.65
CA ALA A 341 -24.45 -1.79 -13.05
C ALA A 341 -24.93 -0.60 -13.91
N ALA A 342 -24.02 0.00 -14.68
CA ALA A 342 -24.33 1.07 -15.64
C ALA A 342 -24.86 0.52 -16.98
N ASP A 343 -24.48 -0.70 -17.36
CA ASP A 343 -25.01 -1.46 -18.52
C ASP A 343 -26.40 -2.10 -18.25
N LEU A 344 -27.15 -1.63 -17.25
CA LEU A 344 -28.58 -1.91 -17.18
C LEU A 344 -29.24 -1.42 -18.47
N PRO A 345 -30.10 -2.22 -19.12
CA PRO A 345 -30.54 -1.96 -20.48
C PRO A 345 -31.25 -0.60 -20.57
N PHE A 346 -30.55 0.38 -21.06
CA PHE A 346 -31.16 1.51 -21.71
C PHE A 346 -31.59 0.96 -23.07
N SER A 347 -32.81 0.50 -23.19
CA SER A 347 -33.40 0.25 -24.49
C SER A 347 -33.65 1.62 -25.10
N LEU A 348 -32.72 2.08 -25.94
CA LEU A 348 -33.02 3.11 -26.92
C LEU A 348 -33.89 2.42 -27.95
N ASP A 349 -35.13 2.87 -28.11
CA ASP A 349 -35.98 2.51 -29.22
C ASP A 349 -35.33 3.01 -30.53
N GLU A 350 -35.56 2.30 -31.65
CA GLU A 350 -35.00 2.66 -32.95
C GLU A 350 -35.30 4.11 -33.35
N ASP A 351 -36.36 4.74 -32.79
CA ASP A 351 -36.71 6.13 -33.00
C ASP A 351 -35.80 7.12 -32.26
N ASP A 352 -35.13 6.71 -31.17
CA ASP A 352 -34.15 7.54 -30.44
C ASP A 352 -32.81 7.64 -31.16
N ILE A 353 -32.49 6.70 -32.05
CA ILE A 353 -31.27 6.65 -32.84
C ILE A 353 -31.32 7.60 -34.03
N ALA A 354 -32.53 7.96 -34.52
CA ALA A 354 -32.73 8.80 -35.71
C ALA A 354 -32.38 10.29 -35.52
N VAL A 355 -32.18 10.75 -34.28
CA VAL A 355 -31.87 12.16 -33.95
C VAL A 355 -30.36 12.44 -33.90
N VAL A 356 -29.52 11.42 -33.85
CA VAL A 356 -28.05 11.59 -33.86
C VAL A 356 -27.56 11.42 -35.29
N GLY A 357 -27.31 12.53 -35.97
CA GLY A 357 -26.82 12.56 -37.35
C GLY A 357 -25.53 11.76 -37.59
N PRO A 358 -25.09 11.57 -38.87
CA PRO A 358 -24.04 10.62 -39.24
C PRO A 358 -22.59 11.03 -38.88
N ALA A 359 -22.36 11.50 -37.66
CA ALA A 359 -21.06 11.95 -37.18
C ALA A 359 -20.31 10.92 -36.29
N TRP A 360 -20.78 9.68 -36.22
CA TRP A 360 -20.15 8.60 -35.41
C TRP A 360 -19.26 7.65 -36.23
N SER A 361 -18.75 8.10 -37.35
CA SER A 361 -17.76 7.35 -38.13
C SER A 361 -16.35 7.73 -37.69
N SER A 362 -15.62 6.76 -37.13
CA SER A 362 -14.21 6.79 -36.71
C SER A 362 -13.90 7.47 -35.37
N SER A 363 -14.52 7.05 -34.25
CA SER A 363 -13.94 7.31 -32.96
C SER A 363 -12.63 6.53 -32.84
N ARG A 364 -11.50 7.26 -32.70
CA ARG A 364 -10.19 6.65 -32.41
C ARG A 364 -10.31 5.84 -31.13
N ALA A 365 -9.88 4.58 -31.17
CA ALA A 365 -9.89 3.70 -30.01
C ALA A 365 -8.47 3.36 -29.61
N PHE A 366 -8.11 3.60 -28.34
CA PHE A 366 -6.81 3.20 -27.80
C PHE A 366 -6.66 1.68 -27.87
N LEU A 367 -5.53 1.21 -28.38
CA LEU A 367 -5.26 -0.21 -28.68
C LEU A 367 -6.34 -0.88 -29.55
N GLY A 368 -7.03 -0.11 -30.39
CA GLY A 368 -8.11 -0.60 -31.24
C GLY A 368 -9.37 -1.07 -30.50
N THR A 369 -9.51 -0.78 -29.23
CA THR A 369 -10.59 -1.32 -28.38
C THR A 369 -11.26 -0.29 -27.48
N TYR A 370 -10.52 0.64 -26.89
CA TYR A 370 -11.02 1.53 -25.85
C TYR A 370 -11.29 2.93 -26.40
N SER A 371 -12.52 3.39 -26.34
CA SER A 371 -12.88 4.78 -26.66
C SER A 371 -12.27 5.75 -25.65
N LEU A 372 -12.25 7.06 -25.97
CA LEU A 372 -11.78 8.08 -25.03
C LEU A 372 -12.53 8.06 -23.69
N PRO A 373 -13.89 7.98 -23.64
CA PRO A 373 -14.61 7.82 -22.40
C PRO A 373 -14.23 6.56 -21.61
N ASP A 374 -13.95 5.42 -22.29
CA ASP A 374 -13.50 4.20 -21.62
C ASP A 374 -12.15 4.41 -20.95
N VAL A 375 -11.21 5.06 -21.64
CA VAL A 375 -9.88 5.36 -21.12
C VAL A 375 -9.97 6.34 -19.94
N GLU A 376 -10.74 7.43 -20.07
CA GLU A 376 -10.94 8.38 -18.97
C GLU A 376 -11.50 7.70 -17.72
N LEU A 377 -12.54 6.89 -17.88
CA LEU A 377 -13.15 6.15 -16.79
C LEU A 377 -12.17 5.16 -16.16
N GLN A 378 -11.33 4.49 -16.94
CA GLN A 378 -10.29 3.61 -16.43
C GLN A 378 -9.23 4.39 -15.65
N LEU A 379 -8.67 5.47 -16.22
CA LEU A 379 -7.65 6.29 -15.55
C LEU A 379 -8.18 6.90 -14.24
N GLU A 380 -9.46 7.27 -14.19
CA GLU A 380 -10.13 7.73 -12.97
C GLU A 380 -10.25 6.60 -11.95
N THR A 381 -10.82 5.46 -12.35
CA THR A 381 -11.10 4.32 -11.47
C THR A 381 -9.83 3.66 -10.94
N PHE A 382 -8.79 3.55 -11.77
CA PHE A 382 -7.50 2.99 -11.36
C PHE A 382 -6.65 3.97 -10.55
N GLY A 383 -7.13 5.20 -10.35
CA GLY A 383 -6.53 6.16 -9.48
C GLY A 383 -5.37 6.94 -10.11
N LEU A 384 -5.17 6.88 -11.44
CA LEU A 384 -4.13 7.68 -12.08
C LEU A 384 -4.49 9.17 -12.07
N LEU A 385 -5.69 9.53 -12.53
CA LEU A 385 -6.15 10.92 -12.48
C LEU A 385 -6.32 11.44 -11.04
N PRO A 386 -6.90 10.69 -10.08
CA PRO A 386 -6.92 11.09 -8.67
C PRO A 386 -5.53 11.37 -8.08
N GLN A 387 -4.53 10.54 -8.40
CA GLN A 387 -3.17 10.77 -7.93
C GLN A 387 -2.53 12.03 -8.53
N MET A 388 -2.80 12.35 -9.80
CA MET A 388 -2.35 13.60 -10.41
C MET A 388 -3.02 14.80 -9.73
N ARG A 389 -4.33 14.73 -9.44
CA ARG A 389 -5.04 15.80 -8.69
C ARG A 389 -4.49 15.97 -7.27
N ALA A 390 -4.15 14.89 -6.59
CA ALA A 390 -3.52 14.95 -5.27
C ALA A 390 -2.16 15.68 -5.28
N ARG A 391 -1.45 15.66 -6.42
CA ARG A 391 -0.21 16.43 -6.65
C ARG A 391 -0.44 17.89 -7.08
N GLY A 392 -1.70 18.34 -7.12
CA GLY A 392 -2.06 19.74 -7.40
C GLY A 392 -2.47 20.03 -8.85
N PHE A 393 -2.56 19.04 -9.72
CA PHE A 393 -3.05 19.17 -11.10
C PHE A 393 -4.57 19.01 -11.14
N ARG A 394 -5.34 20.09 -11.18
CA ARG A 394 -6.79 20.04 -10.93
C ARG A 394 -7.61 19.80 -12.20
N ARG A 395 -7.36 20.57 -13.27
CA ARG A 395 -8.08 20.47 -14.54
C ARG A 395 -7.33 19.55 -15.49
N LEU A 396 -7.61 18.26 -15.40
CA LEU A 396 -6.99 17.23 -16.23
C LEU A 396 -7.88 16.95 -17.44
N ARG A 397 -7.27 16.93 -18.62
CA ARG A 397 -7.89 16.51 -19.89
C ARG A 397 -7.14 15.32 -20.45
N VAL A 398 -7.89 14.31 -20.82
CA VAL A 398 -7.37 13.10 -21.49
C VAL A 398 -7.58 13.25 -22.99
N GLU A 399 -6.60 12.89 -23.78
CA GLU A 399 -6.63 12.97 -25.23
C GLU A 399 -6.17 11.65 -25.85
N LEU A 400 -6.84 11.24 -26.94
CA LEU A 400 -6.32 10.25 -27.85
C LEU A 400 -5.81 10.97 -29.10
N ALA A 401 -4.51 11.01 -29.29
CA ALA A 401 -3.83 11.66 -30.40
C ALA A 401 -3.04 10.63 -31.22
N GLY A 402 -2.93 10.83 -32.52
CA GLY A 402 -2.06 10.05 -33.40
C GLY A 402 -2.28 10.50 -34.85
N PRO A 403 -1.24 10.58 -35.70
CA PRO A 403 -1.44 10.67 -37.13
C PRO A 403 -2.02 9.34 -37.60
N GLY A 404 -3.20 9.37 -38.22
CA GLY A 404 -3.98 8.19 -38.62
C GLY A 404 -3.12 7.02 -39.06
N GLY A 405 -3.09 5.95 -38.27
CA GLY A 405 -2.79 4.61 -38.75
C GLY A 405 -1.70 3.80 -38.10
N VAL A 406 -0.83 4.29 -37.20
CA VAL A 406 0.27 3.45 -36.70
C VAL A 406 0.43 3.44 -35.20
N ASP A 407 0.27 4.54 -34.47
CA ASP A 407 0.49 4.57 -33.03
C ASP A 407 -0.64 5.27 -32.27
N ASP A 408 -1.31 4.55 -31.38
CA ASP A 408 -2.25 5.13 -30.45
C ASP A 408 -1.52 5.91 -29.37
N ALA A 409 -1.64 7.24 -29.39
CA ALA A 409 -1.08 8.11 -28.35
C ALA A 409 -2.17 8.55 -27.37
N LEU A 410 -1.97 8.18 -26.11
CA LEU A 410 -2.74 8.66 -24.97
C LEU A 410 -1.97 9.79 -24.29
N ARG A 411 -2.64 10.94 -24.09
CA ARG A 411 -2.07 12.06 -23.35
C ARG A 411 -2.95 12.46 -22.18
N VAL A 412 -2.32 12.89 -21.10
CA VAL A 412 -2.99 13.59 -19.99
C VAL A 412 -2.30 14.94 -19.83
N VAL A 413 -3.07 15.99 -20.02
CA VAL A 413 -2.63 17.38 -19.92
C VAL A 413 -3.36 18.08 -18.77
N CYS A 414 -2.70 19.03 -18.13
CA CYS A 414 -3.29 19.90 -17.13
C CYS A 414 -3.48 21.30 -17.70
N GLU A 415 -4.71 21.82 -17.63
CA GLU A 415 -5.13 23.13 -18.14
C GLU A 415 -5.10 24.24 -17.07
N ASP A 416 -4.53 23.95 -15.89
CA ASP A 416 -4.45 24.95 -14.80
C ASP A 416 -3.49 26.09 -15.11
N GLY A 417 -2.56 25.91 -16.04
CA GLY A 417 -1.54 26.85 -16.44
C GLY A 417 -1.66 27.30 -17.90
N SER A 418 -0.86 28.30 -18.29
CA SER A 418 -0.65 28.71 -19.67
C SER A 418 0.87 28.82 -19.89
N PRO A 419 1.49 27.99 -20.73
CA PRO A 419 0.87 26.94 -21.55
C PRO A 419 0.36 25.74 -20.76
N GLU A 420 -0.42 24.86 -21.44
CA GLU A 420 -0.87 23.59 -20.90
C GLU A 420 0.31 22.69 -20.53
N GLU A 421 0.17 21.93 -19.45
CA GLU A 421 1.23 21.09 -18.90
C GLU A 421 0.99 19.62 -19.27
N LEU A 422 1.86 19.04 -20.08
CA LEU A 422 1.82 17.60 -20.38
C LEU A 422 2.35 16.79 -19.19
N LEU A 423 1.54 15.88 -18.66
CA LEU A 423 1.86 15.06 -17.48
C LEU A 423 2.18 13.61 -17.87
N LEU A 424 1.42 13.06 -18.80
CA LEU A 424 1.58 11.71 -19.33
C LEU A 424 1.46 11.74 -20.84
N GLU A 425 2.37 11.07 -21.52
CA GLU A 425 2.21 10.66 -22.93
C GLU A 425 2.61 9.18 -23.03
N LEU A 426 1.67 8.36 -23.52
CA LEU A 426 1.89 6.95 -23.77
C LEU A 426 1.58 6.67 -25.23
N ARG A 427 2.56 6.15 -25.97
CA ARG A 427 2.36 5.58 -27.31
C ARG A 427 2.53 4.09 -27.22
N ALA A 428 1.47 3.37 -27.58
CA ALA A 428 1.44 1.92 -27.46
C ALA A 428 0.60 1.32 -28.60
N SER A 429 1.01 0.14 -29.02
CA SER A 429 0.35 -0.63 -30.09
C SER A 429 0.27 -2.11 -29.71
N ARG A 430 -0.67 -2.83 -30.33
CA ARG A 430 -0.70 -4.30 -30.24
C ARG A 430 0.27 -4.88 -31.27
N SER A 431 1.07 -5.86 -30.86
CA SER A 431 2.07 -6.48 -31.74
C SER A 431 2.11 -8.00 -31.56
N ARG A 432 2.06 -8.71 -32.70
CA ARG A 432 2.28 -10.16 -32.80
C ARG A 432 3.69 -10.51 -33.29
N SER A 433 4.41 -9.54 -33.78
CA SER A 433 5.76 -9.73 -34.35
C SER A 433 6.88 -9.38 -33.40
N ALA A 434 6.58 -8.61 -32.35
CA ALA A 434 7.61 -8.10 -31.43
C ALA A 434 8.20 -9.18 -30.51
N VAL A 435 7.42 -10.21 -30.17
CA VAL A 435 7.85 -11.41 -29.46
C VAL A 435 7.30 -12.63 -30.20
N PRO A 436 8.16 -13.45 -30.81
CA PRO A 436 7.71 -14.60 -31.58
C PRO A 436 6.78 -15.53 -30.81
N GLY A 437 5.60 -15.82 -31.34
CA GLY A 437 4.59 -16.70 -30.75
C GLY A 437 3.69 -16.04 -29.71
N PHE A 438 3.83 -14.74 -29.43
CA PHE A 438 3.05 -14.01 -28.44
C PHE A 438 2.44 -12.73 -28.99
N GLU A 439 1.28 -12.35 -28.46
CA GLU A 439 0.65 -11.06 -28.76
C GLU A 439 0.80 -10.13 -27.54
N VAL A 440 1.47 -9.00 -27.71
CA VAL A 440 1.83 -8.09 -26.63
C VAL A 440 1.38 -6.66 -26.89
N ILE A 441 1.20 -5.87 -25.81
CA ILE A 441 1.18 -4.42 -25.90
C ILE A 441 2.64 -3.95 -25.99
N ARG A 442 3.01 -3.33 -27.09
CA ARG A 442 4.31 -2.73 -27.28
C ARG A 442 4.24 -1.24 -26.96
N ILE A 443 5.04 -0.81 -25.97
CA ILE A 443 5.22 0.60 -25.65
C ILE A 443 6.34 1.16 -26.52
N GLU A 444 6.00 2.13 -27.38
CA GLU A 444 6.94 2.87 -28.20
C GLU A 444 7.53 4.07 -27.44
N TRP A 445 6.68 4.72 -26.64
CA TRP A 445 7.04 5.89 -25.86
C TRP A 445 6.24 5.98 -24.58
N LEU A 446 6.88 6.32 -23.48
CA LEU A 446 6.23 6.63 -22.20
C LEU A 446 6.92 7.82 -21.54
N LEU A 447 6.18 8.91 -21.37
CA LEU A 447 6.56 10.08 -20.60
C LEU A 447 5.66 10.17 -19.37
N LEU A 448 6.28 10.32 -18.20
CA LEU A 448 5.61 10.62 -16.94
C LEU A 448 6.42 11.71 -16.23
N GLN A 449 5.90 12.94 -16.20
CA GLN A 449 6.67 14.08 -15.67
C GLN A 449 5.84 15.00 -14.79
N ASN A 450 6.51 15.66 -13.83
CA ASN A 450 5.97 16.74 -13.04
C ASN A 450 6.65 18.07 -13.44
N PRO A 451 6.04 18.87 -14.32
CA PRO A 451 6.65 20.12 -14.79
C PRO A 451 6.73 21.21 -13.72
N ARG A 452 5.99 21.06 -12.61
CA ARG A 452 5.96 22.03 -11.50
C ARG A 452 7.02 21.77 -10.43
N GLU A 453 7.70 20.63 -10.50
CA GLU A 453 8.74 20.23 -9.53
C GLU A 453 10.12 20.45 -10.12
N ALA A 454 11.04 20.98 -9.34
CA ALA A 454 12.45 21.08 -9.70
C ALA A 454 13.24 19.83 -9.27
N PHE A 455 14.32 19.52 -9.98
CA PHE A 455 15.28 18.53 -9.53
C PHE A 455 15.94 18.95 -8.21
N SER A 456 16.24 17.98 -7.37
CA SER A 456 16.85 18.20 -6.04
C SER A 456 17.92 17.14 -5.77
N SER A 457 18.67 17.30 -4.68
CA SER A 457 19.67 16.30 -4.25
C SER A 457 19.03 14.93 -3.95
N ARG A 458 17.76 14.92 -3.49
CA ARG A 458 16.98 13.67 -3.27
C ARG A 458 16.38 13.11 -4.56
N ARG A 459 16.20 13.94 -5.58
CA ARG A 459 15.68 13.58 -6.91
C ARG A 459 16.55 14.23 -7.99
N PRO A 460 17.77 13.71 -8.21
CA PRO A 460 18.66 14.25 -9.21
C PRO A 460 18.12 14.00 -10.62
N ARG A 461 18.55 14.82 -11.57
CA ARG A 461 18.19 14.62 -12.98
C ARG A 461 18.81 13.34 -13.50
N LEU A 462 17.99 12.46 -14.04
CA LEU A 462 18.42 11.22 -14.69
C LEU A 462 18.48 11.42 -16.21
N PRO A 463 19.28 10.60 -16.93
CA PRO A 463 19.34 10.65 -18.38
C PRO A 463 17.95 10.57 -19.03
N GLY A 464 17.71 11.40 -20.04
CA GLY A 464 16.42 11.47 -20.73
C GLY A 464 15.32 12.27 -20.05
N GLN A 465 15.52 12.81 -18.84
CA GLN A 465 14.52 13.59 -18.13
C GLN A 465 14.66 15.09 -18.36
N ASN A 466 13.53 15.75 -18.71
CA ASN A 466 13.41 17.21 -18.72
C ASN A 466 12.84 17.77 -17.41
N HIS A 467 11.96 17.00 -16.77
CA HIS A 467 11.35 17.28 -15.47
C HIS A 467 11.41 16.06 -14.56
N PRO A 468 11.31 16.22 -13.24
CA PRO A 468 11.14 15.09 -12.33
C PRO A 468 9.97 14.21 -12.72
N GLY A 469 10.08 12.92 -12.53
CA GLY A 469 8.98 11.98 -12.82
C GLY A 469 7.82 12.13 -11.83
N LEU A 470 6.59 11.82 -12.27
CA LEU A 470 5.41 11.75 -11.41
C LEU A 470 5.45 10.63 -10.35
N GLY A 471 6.37 9.67 -10.47
CA GLY A 471 6.43 8.51 -9.56
C GLY A 471 5.27 7.52 -9.75
N MET A 472 4.68 7.44 -10.94
CA MET A 472 3.49 6.65 -11.26
C MET A 472 3.73 5.53 -12.28
N LEU A 473 4.99 5.16 -12.51
CA LEU A 473 5.34 4.12 -13.50
C LEU A 473 4.69 2.77 -13.18
N LYS A 474 4.66 2.39 -11.90
CA LYS A 474 4.08 1.11 -11.46
C LYS A 474 2.57 1.06 -11.72
N GLU A 475 1.88 2.16 -11.51
CA GLU A 475 0.45 2.30 -11.75
C GLU A 475 0.13 2.21 -13.24
N VAL A 476 0.91 2.87 -14.10
CA VAL A 476 0.73 2.79 -15.57
C VAL A 476 1.03 1.38 -16.08
N LEU A 477 2.13 0.76 -15.68
CA LEU A 477 2.43 -0.62 -16.07
C LEU A 477 1.38 -1.60 -15.57
N GLY A 478 0.90 -1.43 -14.33
CA GLY A 478 -0.16 -2.26 -13.79
C GLY A 478 -1.48 -2.10 -14.56
N TRP A 479 -1.84 -0.87 -14.97
CA TRP A 479 -2.99 -0.64 -15.84
C TRP A 479 -2.84 -1.36 -17.18
N LEU A 480 -1.67 -1.28 -17.83
CA LEU A 480 -1.41 -2.00 -19.08
C LEU A 480 -1.47 -3.52 -18.92
N VAL A 481 -1.01 -4.06 -17.78
CA VAL A 481 -1.17 -5.49 -17.44
C VAL A 481 -2.65 -5.87 -17.36
N LEU A 482 -3.49 -5.04 -16.75
CA LEU A 482 -4.94 -5.28 -16.71
C LEU A 482 -5.56 -5.25 -18.12
N LEU A 483 -5.12 -4.34 -18.99
CA LEU A 483 -5.57 -4.33 -20.39
C LEU A 483 -5.16 -5.63 -21.10
N CYS A 484 -3.95 -6.15 -20.86
CA CYS A 484 -3.52 -7.45 -21.37
C CYS A 484 -4.43 -8.57 -20.87
N GLU A 485 -4.73 -8.62 -19.57
CA GLU A 485 -5.63 -9.63 -18.99
C GLU A 485 -7.03 -9.58 -19.60
N GLN A 486 -7.59 -8.38 -19.78
CA GLN A 486 -8.92 -8.18 -20.38
C GLN A 486 -8.97 -8.60 -21.87
N GLN A 487 -7.92 -8.28 -22.62
CA GLN A 487 -7.82 -8.58 -24.05
C GLN A 487 -7.17 -9.95 -24.35
N ARG A 488 -6.79 -10.70 -23.31
CA ARG A 488 -6.07 -11.99 -23.41
C ARG A 488 -4.76 -11.90 -24.18
N LEU A 489 -4.03 -10.79 -23.98
CA LEU A 489 -2.69 -10.59 -24.52
C LEU A 489 -1.65 -11.19 -23.57
N ASP A 490 -0.48 -11.52 -24.10
CA ASP A 490 0.54 -12.25 -23.37
C ASP A 490 1.39 -11.38 -22.44
N GLY A 491 1.51 -10.08 -22.72
CA GLY A 491 2.29 -9.19 -21.88
C GLY A 491 2.46 -7.79 -22.43
N VAL A 492 3.31 -7.01 -21.72
CA VAL A 492 3.70 -5.65 -22.11
C VAL A 492 5.19 -5.65 -22.44
N LEU A 493 5.55 -5.17 -23.62
CA LEU A 493 6.92 -5.07 -24.12
C LEU A 493 7.34 -3.60 -24.24
N PHE A 494 8.58 -3.29 -23.84
CA PHE A 494 9.19 -1.97 -24.06
C PHE A 494 10.71 -2.07 -24.13
N ARG A 495 11.38 -1.01 -24.63
CA ARG A 495 12.85 -0.92 -24.57
C ARG A 495 13.29 0.00 -23.46
N ALA A 496 14.13 -0.49 -22.58
CA ALA A 496 14.75 0.31 -21.53
C ALA A 496 15.96 1.06 -22.09
N ALA A 497 15.76 2.32 -22.48
CA ALA A 497 16.81 3.17 -23.03
C ALA A 497 17.94 3.47 -22.01
N HIS A 498 17.63 3.44 -20.72
CA HIS A 498 18.56 3.75 -19.62
C HIS A 498 18.46 2.71 -18.52
N TYR A 499 19.55 2.53 -17.77
CA TYR A 499 19.66 1.58 -16.65
C TYR A 499 18.50 1.69 -15.65
N HIS A 500 18.15 2.91 -15.23
CA HIS A 500 17.07 3.10 -14.24
C HIS A 500 15.70 2.58 -14.70
N ILE A 501 15.44 2.56 -15.99
CA ILE A 501 14.16 2.06 -16.54
C ILE A 501 14.05 0.55 -16.32
N ALA A 502 15.11 -0.20 -16.59
CA ALA A 502 15.16 -1.63 -16.33
C ALA A 502 15.28 -1.94 -14.82
N GLY A 503 15.95 -1.06 -14.06
CA GLY A 503 16.21 -1.24 -12.62
C GLY A 503 15.03 -1.00 -11.70
N GLN A 504 14.06 -0.15 -12.09
CA GLN A 504 12.95 0.27 -11.22
C GLN A 504 11.93 -0.83 -10.87
N SER A 505 11.81 -1.87 -11.67
CA SER A 505 10.74 -2.86 -11.52
C SER A 505 11.22 -4.29 -11.75
N ARG A 506 12.43 -4.62 -11.31
CA ARG A 506 13.12 -5.89 -11.60
C ARG A 506 12.34 -7.18 -11.34
N ARG A 507 11.30 -7.15 -10.50
CA ARG A 507 10.47 -8.34 -10.24
C ARG A 507 9.28 -8.47 -11.18
N LEU A 508 8.74 -7.35 -11.66
CA LEU A 508 7.67 -7.35 -12.65
C LEU A 508 8.20 -7.42 -14.08
N VAL A 509 9.40 -6.86 -14.29
CA VAL A 509 10.04 -6.72 -15.60
C VAL A 509 11.17 -7.75 -15.71
N ARG A 510 11.24 -8.43 -16.84
CA ARG A 510 12.36 -9.29 -17.25
C ARG A 510 12.94 -8.79 -18.56
N LEU A 511 14.23 -8.92 -18.73
CA LEU A 511 14.80 -8.74 -20.07
C LEU A 511 14.40 -9.93 -20.93
N LEU A 512 14.09 -9.70 -22.20
CA LEU A 512 13.61 -10.76 -23.08
C LEU A 512 14.72 -11.81 -23.38
N ASP A 513 15.97 -11.34 -23.48
CA ASP A 513 17.14 -12.19 -23.65
C ASP A 513 17.73 -12.56 -22.26
N PRO A 514 17.87 -13.85 -21.92
CA PRO A 514 18.46 -14.28 -20.66
C PRO A 514 19.92 -13.85 -20.47
N ARG A 515 20.70 -13.63 -21.55
CA ARG A 515 22.06 -13.10 -21.45
C ARG A 515 22.07 -11.64 -21.05
N GLU A 516 21.16 -10.83 -21.64
CA GLU A 516 20.96 -9.43 -21.21
C GLU A 516 20.52 -9.38 -19.73
N GLU A 517 19.62 -10.27 -19.31
CA GLU A 517 19.21 -10.42 -17.90
C GLU A 517 20.41 -10.75 -17.00
N GLY A 518 21.27 -11.68 -17.41
CA GLY A 518 22.49 -12.03 -16.66
C GLY A 518 23.44 -10.85 -16.50
N ARG A 519 23.70 -10.12 -17.58
CA ARG A 519 24.51 -8.89 -17.53
C ARG A 519 23.92 -7.82 -16.61
N MET A 520 22.59 -7.64 -16.68
CA MET A 520 21.88 -6.73 -15.79
C MET A 520 22.00 -7.14 -14.31
N ARG A 521 21.97 -8.44 -14.00
CA ARG A 521 22.19 -8.97 -12.64
C ARG A 521 23.60 -8.70 -12.15
N GLY A 522 24.60 -8.94 -12.99
CA GLY A 522 26.00 -8.63 -12.69
C GLY A 522 26.22 -7.14 -12.44
N LEU A 523 25.62 -6.29 -13.28
CA LEU A 523 25.68 -4.85 -13.14
C LEU A 523 25.00 -4.38 -11.83
N ALA A 524 23.86 -4.94 -11.49
CA ALA A 524 23.17 -4.61 -10.24
C ALA A 524 23.93 -5.07 -8.99
N ALA A 525 24.62 -6.20 -9.04
CA ALA A 525 25.49 -6.67 -7.95
C ALA A 525 26.69 -5.74 -7.76
N ALA A 526 27.31 -5.30 -8.84
CA ALA A 526 28.42 -4.33 -8.76
C ALA A 526 28.01 -2.96 -8.21
N LEU A 527 26.74 -2.59 -8.36
CA LEU A 527 26.16 -1.31 -7.90
C LEU A 527 25.43 -1.44 -6.56
N GLU A 528 25.57 -2.57 -5.87
CA GLU A 528 24.99 -2.79 -4.55
C GLU A 528 25.47 -1.72 -3.56
N GLY A 529 24.53 -1.16 -2.77
CA GLY A 529 24.81 -0.06 -1.84
C GLY A 529 24.64 1.34 -2.43
N LEU A 530 24.49 1.49 -3.76
CA LEU A 530 24.13 2.76 -4.38
C LEU A 530 22.60 2.88 -4.53
N SER A 531 22.08 4.09 -4.38
CA SER A 531 20.69 4.38 -4.79
C SER A 531 20.54 4.18 -6.30
N LEU A 532 19.31 3.93 -6.77
CA LEU A 532 19.05 3.77 -8.21
C LEU A 532 19.51 4.99 -9.03
N ALA A 533 19.42 6.18 -8.48
CA ALA A 533 19.89 7.41 -9.12
C ALA A 533 21.41 7.43 -9.24
N GLU A 534 22.15 7.16 -8.16
CA GLU A 534 23.60 7.08 -8.15
C GLU A 534 24.12 5.98 -9.08
N ALA A 535 23.49 4.81 -9.04
CA ALA A 535 23.78 3.70 -9.94
C ALA A 535 23.58 4.09 -11.42
N THR A 536 22.48 4.79 -11.74
CA THR A 536 22.20 5.25 -13.10
C THR A 536 23.24 6.25 -13.60
N VAL A 537 23.62 7.20 -12.75
CA VAL A 537 24.67 8.18 -13.05
C VAL A 537 26.01 7.48 -13.22
N ALA A 538 26.35 6.53 -12.35
CA ALA A 538 27.60 5.77 -12.44
C ALA A 538 27.73 5.01 -13.77
N VAL A 539 26.63 4.38 -14.22
CA VAL A 539 26.59 3.69 -15.52
C VAL A 539 26.70 4.68 -16.68
N ALA A 540 25.93 5.78 -16.63
CA ALA A 540 25.94 6.80 -17.69
C ALA A 540 27.30 7.49 -17.85
N GLU A 541 28.01 7.70 -16.75
CA GLU A 541 29.36 8.30 -16.72
C GLU A 541 30.50 7.30 -17.02
N GLY A 542 30.17 6.02 -17.28
CA GLY A 542 31.19 4.98 -17.53
C GLY A 542 32.02 4.63 -16.29
N ARG A 543 31.50 4.84 -15.09
CA ARG A 543 32.12 4.51 -13.80
C ARG A 543 32.02 3.04 -13.41
N VAL A 544 31.33 2.26 -14.19
CA VAL A 544 31.33 0.79 -14.05
C VAL A 544 32.25 0.24 -15.11
N ALA A 545 33.24 -0.55 -14.71
CA ALA A 545 34.22 -1.13 -15.62
C ALA A 545 34.30 -2.64 -15.41
N ASP A 546 34.63 -3.35 -16.46
CA ASP A 546 35.05 -4.74 -16.38
C ASP A 546 36.28 -4.88 -15.47
N ALA A 547 36.23 -5.80 -14.52
CA ALA A 547 37.27 -5.94 -13.51
C ALA A 547 38.60 -6.49 -14.06
N GLN A 548 38.53 -7.21 -15.19
CA GLN A 548 39.70 -7.82 -15.83
C GLN A 548 40.36 -6.90 -16.86
N THR A 549 39.52 -6.30 -17.73
CA THR A 549 40.04 -5.47 -18.84
C THR A 549 40.16 -3.99 -18.45
N GLY A 550 39.40 -3.54 -17.47
CA GLY A 550 39.29 -2.14 -17.08
C GLY A 550 38.47 -1.28 -18.04
N GLU A 551 37.85 -1.88 -19.06
CA GLU A 551 37.03 -1.14 -20.01
C GLU A 551 35.71 -0.70 -19.38
N PRO A 552 35.21 0.52 -19.68
CA PRO A 552 33.97 1.01 -19.16
C PRO A 552 32.79 0.26 -19.77
N VAL A 553 31.86 -0.20 -18.92
CA VAL A 553 30.63 -0.83 -19.32
C VAL A 553 29.54 0.23 -19.47
N ARG A 554 28.93 0.30 -20.64
CA ARG A 554 27.84 1.19 -20.97
C ARG A 554 26.53 0.43 -21.02
N TRP A 555 25.43 1.10 -20.66
CA TRP A 555 24.08 0.56 -20.82
C TRP A 555 23.69 0.55 -22.29
N GLU A 556 23.30 -0.61 -22.78
CA GLU A 556 22.69 -0.76 -24.10
C GLU A 556 21.16 -0.89 -23.97
N PRO A 557 20.39 -0.22 -24.83
CA PRO A 557 18.94 -0.32 -24.79
C PRO A 557 18.47 -1.76 -24.95
N ALA A 558 17.85 -2.33 -23.92
CA ALA A 558 17.45 -3.72 -23.84
C ALA A 558 15.93 -3.89 -23.94
N ALA A 559 15.48 -5.00 -24.53
CA ALA A 559 14.07 -5.35 -24.62
C ALA A 559 13.58 -5.91 -23.28
N CYS A 560 12.63 -5.21 -22.68
CA CYS A 560 12.02 -5.56 -21.39
C CYS A 560 10.58 -6.02 -21.60
N VAL A 561 10.19 -7.07 -20.89
CA VAL A 561 8.82 -7.61 -20.92
C VAL A 561 8.24 -7.75 -19.53
N VAL A 562 6.95 -7.40 -19.38
CA VAL A 562 6.11 -7.75 -18.23
C VAL A 562 5.24 -8.92 -18.66
N PRO A 563 5.56 -10.17 -18.25
CA PRO A 563 4.81 -11.34 -18.70
C PRO A 563 3.46 -11.44 -17.97
N VAL A 564 2.37 -11.57 -18.76
CA VAL A 564 1.00 -11.70 -18.25
C VAL A 564 0.50 -13.12 -18.40
N SER A 565 0.64 -13.72 -19.60
CA SER A 565 0.25 -15.10 -19.81
C SER A 565 1.22 -16.09 -19.11
N PRO A 566 0.71 -17.26 -18.67
CA PRO A 566 1.57 -18.31 -18.13
C PRO A 566 2.67 -18.77 -19.09
N ALA A 567 2.38 -18.82 -20.39
CA ALA A 567 3.32 -19.26 -21.42
C ALA A 567 4.49 -18.27 -21.57
N LEU A 568 4.21 -16.97 -21.68
CA LEU A 568 5.27 -15.96 -21.75
C LEU A 568 6.07 -15.89 -20.44
N ARG A 569 5.40 -16.06 -19.30
CA ARG A 569 6.08 -16.12 -18.00
C ARG A 569 7.06 -17.28 -17.95
N GLU A 570 6.66 -18.48 -18.34
CA GLU A 570 7.55 -19.65 -18.40
C GLU A 570 8.75 -19.39 -19.32
N GLN A 571 8.55 -18.71 -20.47
CA GLN A 571 9.65 -18.37 -21.37
C GLN A 571 10.70 -17.47 -20.72
N VAL A 572 10.30 -16.49 -19.88
CA VAL A 572 11.23 -15.48 -19.32
C VAL A 572 11.56 -15.68 -17.84
N THR A 573 11.08 -16.76 -17.21
CA THR A 573 11.39 -17.13 -15.83
C THR A 573 11.53 -18.65 -15.63
N GLY A 574 11.40 -19.45 -16.69
CA GLY A 574 11.55 -20.90 -16.60
C GLY A 574 12.99 -21.33 -16.37
N ALA A 575 13.18 -22.62 -16.05
CA ALA A 575 14.49 -23.17 -15.65
C ALA A 575 15.61 -22.88 -16.66
N ALA A 576 15.36 -23.06 -17.95
CA ALA A 576 16.35 -22.82 -19.00
C ALA A 576 16.75 -21.33 -19.11
N TYR A 577 15.78 -20.42 -18.93
CA TYR A 577 16.04 -18.99 -18.89
C TYR A 577 16.90 -18.62 -17.68
N GLU A 578 16.53 -19.09 -16.49
CA GLU A 578 17.24 -18.80 -15.24
C GLU A 578 18.65 -19.40 -15.23
N GLU A 579 18.86 -20.58 -15.82
CA GLU A 579 20.18 -21.20 -15.98
C GLU A 579 21.07 -20.32 -16.87
N ALA A 580 20.58 -19.90 -18.05
CA ALA A 580 21.33 -19.05 -18.96
C ALA A 580 21.66 -17.67 -18.36
N ALA A 581 20.68 -17.04 -17.68
CA ALA A 581 20.87 -15.76 -17.02
C ALA A 581 21.88 -15.85 -15.84
N SER A 582 21.83 -16.94 -15.07
CA SER A 582 22.76 -17.16 -13.96
C SER A 582 24.18 -17.43 -14.42
N ALA A 583 24.32 -18.20 -15.50
CA ALA A 583 25.64 -18.47 -16.11
C ALA A 583 26.30 -17.18 -16.62
N GLU A 584 25.55 -16.33 -17.32
CA GLU A 584 26.05 -15.03 -17.78
C GLU A 584 26.38 -14.10 -16.61
N ALA A 585 25.52 -14.02 -15.58
CA ALA A 585 25.76 -13.21 -14.39
C ALA A 585 27.05 -13.62 -13.66
N ALA A 586 27.35 -14.91 -13.60
CA ALA A 586 28.56 -15.43 -12.99
C ALA A 586 29.84 -15.14 -13.83
N ALA A 587 29.69 -15.00 -15.15
CA ALA A 587 30.78 -14.66 -16.05
C ALA A 587 31.14 -13.16 -16.03
N VAL A 588 30.23 -12.30 -15.56
CA VAL A 588 30.41 -10.84 -15.55
C VAL A 588 31.06 -10.40 -14.24
N ALA A 589 32.32 -9.95 -14.30
CA ALA A 589 33.05 -9.39 -13.17
C ALA A 589 33.17 -7.87 -13.34
N LEU A 590 32.39 -7.09 -12.58
CA LEU A 590 32.34 -5.63 -12.69
C LEU A 590 32.80 -4.95 -11.39
N ARG A 591 33.35 -3.73 -11.52
CA ARG A 591 33.69 -2.88 -10.39
C ARG A 591 33.29 -1.44 -10.63
N VAL A 592 32.97 -0.72 -9.56
CA VAL A 592 32.74 0.73 -9.62
C VAL A 592 34.05 1.46 -9.47
N VAL A 593 34.35 2.36 -10.40
CA VAL A 593 35.55 3.19 -10.41
C VAL A 593 35.23 4.56 -9.83
N PRO A 594 36.04 5.13 -8.93
CA PRO A 594 35.89 6.49 -8.45
C PRO A 594 35.85 7.52 -9.59
N ALA A 595 35.03 8.55 -9.47
CA ALA A 595 34.85 9.58 -10.50
C ALA A 595 36.19 10.25 -10.96
N ALA A 596 37.14 10.36 -10.05
CA ALA A 596 38.49 10.91 -10.35
C ALA A 596 39.35 10.04 -11.26
N GLN A 597 39.00 8.76 -11.49
CA GLN A 597 39.77 7.80 -12.27
C GLN A 597 39.14 7.49 -13.64
N VAL A 598 38.03 8.10 -13.98
CA VAL A 598 37.39 7.92 -15.30
C VAL A 598 38.26 8.60 -16.36
N ARG A 599 38.86 7.83 -17.28
CA ARG A 599 39.54 8.38 -18.45
C ARG A 599 38.53 9.14 -19.29
N ARG A 600 38.67 10.47 -19.38
CA ARG A 600 37.91 11.26 -20.35
C ARG A 600 38.36 10.85 -21.75
N ASP A 601 37.42 10.43 -22.56
CA ASP A 601 37.64 10.18 -23.97
C ASP A 601 38.09 11.51 -24.63
N PRO A 602 39.26 11.61 -25.28
CA PRO A 602 39.73 12.87 -25.84
C PRO A 602 38.90 13.35 -27.05
N ASN A 603 37.91 12.56 -27.50
CA ASN A 603 37.11 12.84 -28.70
C ASN A 603 35.59 12.94 -28.43
N GLY A 604 35.10 13.26 -27.20
CA GLY A 604 33.72 13.43 -26.85
C GLY A 604 33.26 14.90 -26.75
#